data_025d081c4a606a82c9daa6424ea19811
#
_entry.id   025d081c4a606a82c9daa6424ea19811
#
_cell.length_a   1.000
_cell.length_b   1.000
_cell.length_c   1.000
_cell.angle_alpha   90.00
_cell.angle_beta   90.00
_cell.angle_gamma   90.00
#
_symmetry.space_group_name_H-M   'P 1'
#
loop_
_entity.id
_entity.type
_entity.pdbx_description
1 polymer ?
#
loop_
_entity_poly.entity_id
_entity_poly.type
_entity_poly.pdbx_seq_one_letter_code
_entity_poly.pdbx_strand_id
1 'polypeptide(L)'
;MSVEAKPFTLPNQHEYHGQPFPLALKVNATSLEEACEWARDRAAELDAQAAAQGAVLVRGLLLATPEDFDAIVAAFGFPVFSYEDSLSNAYRINYTPRVFSANEAPPEVTIFLHHEMAQTPSPPAKLFFFCQTAPTEGGTTPVCRSDILWEHLVEQRPAFADDCKNKGLKYSNVMPAEADKSSGMGRSWQSTFSAETREAAEARMTALGYTWEWQPNGDLRATTPVLPAVRDLGDGRCSFFNQLIAAFN
;
A
#
# COMPACT_ATOMS: atom_id res chain seq x y z
N MET A 1 -17.86 29.33 -3.36
CA MET A 1 -17.29 29.50 -1.98
C MET A 1 -16.16 28.49 -1.88
N SER A 2 -15.02 28.84 -1.29
CA SER A 2 -13.93 27.88 -1.14
C SER A 2 -14.34 26.79 -0.13
N VAL A 3 -14.14 25.53 -0.51
CA VAL A 3 -14.35 24.37 0.38
C VAL A 3 -13.37 24.46 1.52
N GLU A 4 -13.87 24.49 2.76
CA GLU A 4 -13.05 24.62 3.97
C GLU A 4 -12.77 23.25 4.57
N ALA A 5 -11.54 23.02 5.02
CA ALA A 5 -11.15 21.83 5.77
C ALA A 5 -10.83 22.21 7.22
N LYS A 6 -11.41 21.50 8.18
CA LYS A 6 -11.19 21.69 9.61
C LYS A 6 -10.67 20.42 10.26
N PRO A 7 -9.60 20.50 11.07
CA PRO A 7 -9.18 19.38 11.89
C PRO A 7 -10.30 18.93 12.84
N PHE A 8 -10.37 17.62 13.10
CA PHE A 8 -11.24 17.07 14.13
C PHE A 8 -10.57 15.87 14.80
N THR A 9 -11.02 15.52 16.00
CA THR A 9 -10.46 14.40 16.77
C THR A 9 -11.26 13.12 16.51
N LEU A 10 -10.54 12.01 16.33
CA LEU A 10 -11.12 10.68 16.20
C LEU A 10 -11.16 9.97 17.56
N PRO A 11 -12.14 9.06 17.78
CA PRO A 11 -12.05 8.12 18.90
C PRO A 11 -10.74 7.31 18.81
N ASN A 12 -10.05 7.19 19.95
CA ASN A 12 -8.78 6.45 20.05
C ASN A 12 -7.66 6.93 19.09
N GLN A 13 -7.69 8.21 18.70
CA GLN A 13 -6.62 8.80 17.92
C GLN A 13 -5.31 8.82 18.74
N HIS A 14 -4.23 8.33 18.15
CA HIS A 14 -2.91 8.37 18.77
C HIS A 14 -2.25 9.74 18.57
N GLU A 15 -1.26 10.01 19.39
CA GLU A 15 -0.38 11.15 19.26
C GLU A 15 1.07 10.70 19.32
N TYR A 16 1.89 11.13 18.36
CA TYR A 16 3.31 10.86 18.30
C TYR A 16 4.07 12.18 18.09
N HIS A 17 5.04 12.44 18.95
CA HIS A 17 5.85 13.68 18.90
C HIS A 17 5.00 14.97 18.87
N GLY A 18 3.89 14.99 19.61
CA GLY A 18 2.95 16.12 19.66
C GLY A 18 2.06 16.29 18.42
N GLN A 19 1.99 15.27 17.55
CA GLN A 19 1.17 15.29 16.34
C GLN A 19 0.12 14.17 16.34
N PRO A 20 -1.14 14.46 15.95
CA PRO A 20 -2.18 13.46 15.89
C PRO A 20 -1.94 12.46 14.76
N PHE A 21 -2.27 11.19 14.99
CA PHE A 21 -2.19 10.13 13.99
C PHE A 21 -3.46 9.27 13.95
N PRO A 22 -4.11 9.16 12.77
CA PRO A 22 -3.89 9.96 11.56
C PRO A 22 -4.30 11.43 11.77
N LEU A 23 -3.78 12.37 10.96
CA LEU A 23 -4.39 13.69 10.86
C LEU A 23 -5.80 13.54 10.30
N ALA A 24 -6.81 14.07 10.99
CA ALA A 24 -8.20 13.96 10.55
C ALA A 24 -8.75 15.34 10.17
N LEU A 25 -9.26 15.45 8.94
CA LEU A 25 -9.83 16.65 8.35
C LEU A 25 -11.28 16.41 7.96
N LYS A 26 -12.16 17.34 8.35
CA LYS A 26 -13.55 17.40 7.89
C LYS A 26 -13.68 18.48 6.83
N VAL A 27 -14.16 18.09 5.65
CA VAL A 27 -14.40 18.94 4.49
C VAL A 27 -15.90 19.09 4.32
N ASN A 28 -16.37 20.20 3.76
CA ASN A 28 -17.80 20.50 3.51
C ASN A 28 -18.08 20.68 2.02
N ALA A 29 -17.55 19.79 1.16
CA ALA A 29 -17.89 19.79 -0.25
C ALA A 29 -19.38 19.51 -0.45
N THR A 30 -20.03 20.18 -1.41
CA THR A 30 -21.43 20.01 -1.76
C THR A 30 -21.63 19.28 -3.08
N SER A 31 -20.53 19.05 -3.82
CA SER A 31 -20.51 18.29 -5.06
C SER A 31 -19.16 17.59 -5.25
N LEU A 32 -19.13 16.61 -6.16
CA LEU A 32 -17.89 15.95 -6.58
C LEU A 32 -16.90 16.94 -7.23
N GLU A 33 -17.41 17.91 -8.00
CA GLU A 33 -16.61 18.94 -8.64
C GLU A 33 -15.87 19.79 -7.60
N GLU A 34 -16.57 20.29 -6.58
CA GLU A 34 -15.97 21.03 -5.46
C GLU A 34 -14.92 20.18 -4.70
N ALA A 35 -15.22 18.89 -4.50
CA ALA A 35 -14.30 17.96 -3.86
C ALA A 35 -13.01 17.78 -4.69
N CYS A 36 -13.14 17.64 -6.02
CA CYS A 36 -12.00 17.53 -6.93
C CYS A 36 -11.17 18.83 -7.00
N GLU A 37 -11.81 19.99 -7.02
CA GLU A 37 -11.11 21.27 -6.94
C GLU A 37 -10.34 21.41 -5.64
N TRP A 38 -10.98 21.11 -4.51
CA TRP A 38 -10.33 21.12 -3.20
C TRP A 38 -9.14 20.17 -3.15
N ALA A 39 -9.26 18.96 -3.67
CA ALA A 39 -8.16 17.98 -3.70
C ALA A 39 -6.98 18.48 -4.54
N ARG A 40 -7.25 19.09 -5.70
CA ARG A 40 -6.23 19.67 -6.59
C ARG A 40 -5.48 20.82 -5.91
N ASP A 41 -6.21 21.73 -5.30
CA ASP A 41 -5.65 22.91 -4.66
C ASP A 41 -4.82 22.56 -3.40
N ARG A 42 -5.16 21.46 -2.73
CA ARG A 42 -4.52 21.02 -1.49
C ARG A 42 -3.54 19.84 -1.66
N ALA A 43 -3.32 19.38 -2.88
CA ALA A 43 -2.51 18.18 -3.15
C ALA A 43 -1.12 18.24 -2.49
N ALA A 44 -0.40 19.33 -2.68
CA ALA A 44 0.95 19.52 -2.11
C ALA A 44 0.92 19.63 -0.57
N GLU A 45 -0.07 20.30 -0.01
CA GLU A 45 -0.23 20.44 1.44
C GLU A 45 -0.53 19.09 2.09
N LEU A 46 -1.49 18.33 1.52
CA LEU A 46 -1.89 17.01 2.02
C LEU A 46 -0.77 15.99 1.87
N ASP A 47 0.02 16.09 0.81
CA ASP A 47 1.21 15.25 0.62
C ASP A 47 2.26 15.52 1.72
N ALA A 48 2.55 16.78 2.00
CA ALA A 48 3.46 17.16 3.07
C ALA A 48 2.94 16.73 4.45
N GLN A 49 1.64 16.87 4.72
CA GLN A 49 1.01 16.40 5.94
C GLN A 49 1.06 14.88 6.09
N ALA A 50 0.81 14.13 5.01
CA ALA A 50 0.93 12.68 5.02
C ALA A 50 2.37 12.23 5.27
N ALA A 51 3.36 12.89 4.67
CA ALA A 51 4.77 12.62 4.91
C ALA A 51 5.19 12.91 6.36
N ALA A 52 4.70 13.99 6.95
CA ALA A 52 5.02 14.38 8.33
C ALA A 52 4.33 13.49 9.36
N GLN A 53 3.06 13.19 9.16
CA GLN A 53 2.20 12.53 10.16
C GLN A 53 1.87 11.07 9.85
N GLY A 54 2.31 10.53 8.71
CA GLY A 54 2.13 9.13 8.30
C GLY A 54 0.82 8.85 7.58
N ALA A 55 -0.29 9.50 7.94
CA ALA A 55 -1.58 9.36 7.26
C ALA A 55 -2.47 10.59 7.47
N VAL A 56 -3.32 10.88 6.47
CA VAL A 56 -4.38 11.89 6.54
C VAL A 56 -5.72 11.23 6.26
N LEU A 57 -6.67 11.39 7.16
CA LEU A 57 -8.06 10.98 6.98
C LEU A 57 -8.90 12.20 6.57
N VAL A 58 -9.58 12.12 5.45
CA VAL A 58 -10.48 13.19 4.99
C VAL A 58 -11.92 12.67 5.00
N ARG A 59 -12.83 13.41 5.61
CA ARG A 59 -14.28 13.14 5.61
C ARG A 59 -15.06 14.28 4.99
N GLY A 60 -16.18 13.95 4.34
CA GLY A 60 -17.11 14.94 3.78
C GLY A 60 -16.84 15.34 2.33
N LEU A 61 -16.16 14.47 1.57
CA LEU A 61 -15.95 14.65 0.12
C LEU A 61 -17.15 14.16 -0.73
N LEU A 62 -18.21 13.63 -0.11
CA LEU A 62 -19.44 13.14 -0.76
C LEU A 62 -19.21 12.07 -1.84
N LEU A 63 -18.21 11.22 -1.66
CA LEU A 63 -17.93 10.12 -2.58
C LEU A 63 -18.90 8.96 -2.31
N ALA A 64 -19.47 8.37 -3.36
CA ALA A 64 -20.39 7.25 -3.27
C ALA A 64 -19.93 6.02 -4.07
N THR A 65 -19.19 6.22 -5.15
CA THR A 65 -18.80 5.18 -6.09
C THR A 65 -17.29 5.08 -6.26
N PRO A 66 -16.77 3.96 -6.81
CA PRO A 66 -15.37 3.85 -7.20
C PRO A 66 -14.96 4.92 -8.23
N GLU A 67 -15.88 5.34 -9.12
CA GLU A 67 -15.65 6.37 -10.13
C GLU A 67 -15.49 7.75 -9.49
N ASP A 68 -16.27 8.08 -8.46
CA ASP A 68 -16.12 9.32 -7.69
C ASP A 68 -14.73 9.33 -7.01
N PHE A 69 -14.34 8.19 -6.43
CA PHE A 69 -13.04 8.04 -5.81
C PHE A 69 -11.90 8.16 -6.84
N ASP A 70 -12.06 7.56 -8.02
CA ASP A 70 -11.10 7.70 -9.11
C ASP A 70 -10.93 9.17 -9.53
N ALA A 71 -12.02 9.92 -9.63
CA ALA A 71 -11.99 11.35 -9.96
C ALA A 71 -11.20 12.16 -8.91
N ILE A 72 -11.40 11.89 -7.62
CA ILE A 72 -10.64 12.53 -6.54
C ILE A 72 -9.16 12.19 -6.61
N VAL A 73 -8.81 10.91 -6.78
CA VAL A 73 -7.41 10.47 -6.88
C VAL A 73 -6.74 11.12 -8.10
N ALA A 74 -7.44 11.20 -9.23
CA ALA A 74 -6.96 11.89 -10.42
C ALA A 74 -6.74 13.40 -10.18
N ALA A 75 -7.60 14.04 -9.39
CA ALA A 75 -7.50 15.47 -9.09
C ALA A 75 -6.24 15.83 -8.30
N PHE A 76 -5.68 14.91 -7.51
CA PHE A 76 -4.39 15.11 -6.84
C PHE A 76 -3.21 15.25 -7.83
N GLY A 77 -3.33 14.77 -9.07
CA GLY A 77 -2.30 14.93 -10.09
C GLY A 77 -1.03 14.09 -9.90
N PHE A 78 -1.04 13.11 -9.00
CA PHE A 78 0.10 12.23 -8.82
C PHE A 78 0.22 11.22 -9.99
N PRO A 79 1.44 10.72 -10.28
CA PRO A 79 1.63 9.66 -11.25
C PRO A 79 0.78 8.43 -10.92
N VAL A 80 0.17 7.85 -11.94
CA VAL A 80 -0.67 6.65 -11.80
C VAL A 80 0.21 5.43 -11.55
N PHE A 81 -0.20 4.60 -10.61
CA PHE A 81 0.32 3.27 -10.38
C PHE A 81 -0.77 2.25 -10.78
N SER A 82 -0.55 1.53 -11.88
CA SER A 82 -1.48 0.48 -12.31
C SER A 82 -1.28 -0.79 -11.50
N TYR A 83 -2.37 -1.29 -10.89
CA TYR A 83 -2.30 -2.57 -10.19
C TYR A 83 -2.14 -3.76 -11.15
N GLU A 84 -2.70 -3.69 -12.35
CA GLU A 84 -2.56 -4.74 -13.37
C GLU A 84 -1.11 -4.97 -13.77
N ASP A 85 -0.33 -3.88 -13.88
CA ASP A 85 1.09 -3.91 -14.20
C ASP A 85 1.98 -4.13 -12.98
N SER A 86 1.39 -4.23 -11.80
CA SER A 86 2.12 -4.38 -10.55
C SER A 86 2.66 -5.80 -10.38
N LEU A 87 3.75 -5.92 -9.60
CA LEU A 87 4.33 -7.19 -9.19
C LEU A 87 3.64 -7.80 -7.96
N SER A 88 2.48 -7.29 -7.56
CA SER A 88 1.68 -7.87 -6.47
C SER A 88 1.12 -9.22 -6.89
N ASN A 89 1.13 -10.18 -6.00
CA ASN A 89 0.52 -11.51 -6.18
C ASN A 89 -0.87 -11.62 -5.52
N ALA A 90 -1.40 -10.56 -4.92
CA ALA A 90 -2.75 -10.53 -4.39
C ALA A 90 -3.80 -10.48 -5.53
N TYR A 91 -4.92 -11.17 -5.33
CA TYR A 91 -6.08 -11.05 -6.22
C TYR A 91 -6.91 -9.83 -5.82
N ARG A 92 -7.26 -8.98 -6.79
CA ARG A 92 -8.08 -7.79 -6.58
C ARG A 92 -9.03 -7.59 -7.75
N ILE A 93 -10.16 -6.94 -7.49
CA ILE A 93 -11.12 -6.53 -8.52
C ILE A 93 -10.77 -5.10 -8.94
N ASN A 94 -10.50 -4.90 -10.24
CA ASN A 94 -10.27 -3.57 -10.79
C ASN A 94 -11.63 -2.95 -11.17
N TYR A 95 -11.97 -1.82 -10.56
CA TYR A 95 -13.19 -1.04 -10.86
C TYR A 95 -12.91 0.01 -11.93
N THR A 96 -11.77 0.68 -11.84
CA THR A 96 -11.25 1.63 -12.83
C THR A 96 -9.75 1.38 -13.00
N PRO A 97 -9.05 2.03 -13.95
CA PRO A 97 -7.60 1.88 -14.08
C PRO A 97 -6.78 2.24 -12.83
N ARG A 98 -7.35 3.02 -11.90
CA ARG A 98 -6.68 3.47 -10.66
C ARG A 98 -7.30 2.91 -9.38
N VAL A 99 -8.54 2.43 -9.44
CA VAL A 99 -9.30 1.99 -8.27
C VAL A 99 -9.57 0.49 -8.33
N PHE A 100 -9.21 -0.19 -7.29
CA PHE A 100 -9.39 -1.64 -7.12
C PHE A 100 -9.78 -1.97 -5.68
N SER A 101 -10.32 -3.15 -5.48
CA SER A 101 -10.70 -3.61 -4.13
C SER A 101 -9.49 -3.65 -3.19
N ALA A 102 -9.71 -3.39 -1.91
CA ALA A 102 -8.64 -3.40 -0.93
C ALA A 102 -8.10 -4.82 -0.70
N ASN A 103 -8.99 -5.80 -0.68
CA ASN A 103 -8.65 -7.21 -0.46
C ASN A 103 -9.83 -8.10 -0.83
N GLU A 104 -9.52 -9.26 -1.40
CA GLU A 104 -10.49 -10.31 -1.77
C GLU A 104 -10.22 -11.63 -1.01
N ALA A 105 -9.37 -11.60 0.02
CA ALA A 105 -9.16 -12.79 0.84
C ALA A 105 -10.42 -13.15 1.63
N PRO A 106 -10.66 -14.46 1.89
CA PRO A 106 -11.75 -14.89 2.75
C PRO A 106 -11.70 -14.21 4.14
N PRO A 107 -12.86 -13.99 4.79
CA PRO A 107 -12.93 -13.28 6.08
C PRO A 107 -12.09 -13.91 7.20
N GLU A 108 -11.81 -15.21 7.11
CA GLU A 108 -11.02 -15.96 8.09
C GLU A 108 -9.51 -15.69 7.98
N VAL A 109 -9.07 -15.10 6.86
CA VAL A 109 -7.65 -14.81 6.63
C VAL A 109 -7.25 -13.53 7.37
N THR A 110 -6.35 -13.67 8.33
CA THR A 110 -5.76 -12.52 9.03
C THR A 110 -4.77 -11.80 8.11
N ILE A 111 -4.98 -10.51 7.92
CA ILE A 111 -4.06 -9.65 7.18
C ILE A 111 -3.29 -8.79 8.18
N PHE A 112 -1.99 -9.06 8.28
CA PHE A 112 -1.10 -8.33 9.17
C PHE A 112 -0.74 -6.96 8.61
N LEU A 113 -0.37 -6.04 9.50
CA LEU A 113 0.19 -4.73 9.10
C LEU A 113 1.40 -4.93 8.19
N HIS A 114 1.39 -4.26 7.05
CA HIS A 114 2.44 -4.34 6.04
C HIS A 114 2.49 -3.06 5.21
N HIS A 115 3.62 -2.81 4.58
CA HIS A 115 3.71 -1.81 3.53
C HIS A 115 3.32 -2.43 2.19
N GLU A 116 2.42 -1.78 1.47
CA GLU A 116 1.93 -2.27 0.19
C GLU A 116 3.09 -2.50 -0.77
N MET A 117 3.18 -3.71 -1.29
CA MET A 117 4.18 -4.16 -2.26
C MET A 117 5.66 -3.96 -1.84
N ALA A 118 5.95 -3.82 -0.55
CA ALA A 118 7.33 -3.72 -0.08
C ALA A 118 8.15 -5.01 -0.32
N GLN A 119 7.50 -6.13 -0.63
CA GLN A 119 8.12 -7.37 -1.10
C GLN A 119 8.49 -7.35 -2.59
N THR A 120 8.38 -6.22 -3.26
CA THR A 120 8.71 -6.07 -4.68
C THR A 120 9.71 -4.92 -4.90
N PRO A 121 10.44 -4.89 -6.03
CA PRO A 121 11.34 -3.77 -6.35
C PRO A 121 10.62 -2.44 -6.64
N SER A 122 9.31 -2.47 -6.91
CA SER A 122 8.53 -1.31 -7.36
C SER A 122 7.26 -1.12 -6.53
N PRO A 123 7.37 -0.75 -5.26
CA PRO A 123 6.20 -0.43 -4.44
C PRO A 123 5.63 0.96 -4.80
N PRO A 124 4.32 1.20 -4.59
CA PRO A 124 3.73 2.52 -4.75
C PRO A 124 4.29 3.50 -3.72
N ALA A 125 4.41 4.76 -4.11
CA ALA A 125 4.87 5.82 -3.21
C ALA A 125 3.77 6.29 -2.25
N LYS A 126 2.50 6.18 -2.65
CA LYS A 126 1.33 6.64 -1.90
C LYS A 126 0.18 5.66 -2.07
N LEU A 127 -0.65 5.56 -1.04
CA LEU A 127 -1.89 4.78 -1.06
C LEU A 127 -3.06 5.70 -0.73
N PHE A 128 -4.15 5.50 -1.44
CA PHE A 128 -5.44 6.11 -1.17
C PHE A 128 -6.43 5.01 -0.81
N PHE A 129 -7.22 5.22 0.23
CA PHE A 129 -8.29 4.32 0.63
C PHE A 129 -9.62 5.06 0.64
N PHE A 130 -10.66 4.40 0.18
CA PHE A 130 -12.03 4.87 0.24
C PHE A 130 -12.91 3.81 0.89
N CYS A 131 -13.62 4.19 1.93
CA CYS A 131 -14.63 3.34 2.56
C CYS A 131 -15.99 3.63 1.90
N GLN A 132 -16.36 2.83 0.90
CA GLN A 132 -17.62 2.96 0.20
C GLN A 132 -18.80 2.59 1.09
N THR A 133 -18.67 1.49 1.84
CA THR A 133 -19.71 1.02 2.77
C THR A 133 -19.05 0.73 4.12
N ALA A 134 -19.48 1.47 5.13
CA ALA A 134 -18.99 1.23 6.48
C ALA A 134 -19.53 -0.12 7.01
N PRO A 135 -18.69 -0.98 7.60
CA PRO A 135 -19.15 -2.23 8.22
C PRO A 135 -19.97 -1.92 9.47
N THR A 136 -20.92 -2.80 9.79
CA THR A 136 -21.71 -2.72 11.03
C THR A 136 -20.94 -3.26 12.23
N GLU A 137 -20.04 -4.19 12.00
CA GLU A 137 -19.15 -4.81 13.00
C GLU A 137 -17.82 -5.20 12.37
N GLY A 138 -16.71 -5.01 13.08
CA GLY A 138 -15.38 -5.30 12.57
C GLY A 138 -14.95 -4.43 11.39
N GLY A 139 -14.18 -4.99 10.47
CA GLY A 139 -13.83 -4.41 9.16
C GLY A 139 -13.04 -3.09 9.19
N THR A 140 -12.41 -2.76 10.30
CA THR A 140 -11.56 -1.58 10.40
C THR A 140 -10.28 -1.77 9.58
N THR A 141 -9.79 -0.69 8.97
CA THR A 141 -8.47 -0.67 8.34
C THR A 141 -7.46 -0.08 9.33
N PRO A 142 -6.68 -0.91 10.04
CA PRO A 142 -5.68 -0.41 10.97
C PRO A 142 -4.52 0.25 10.21
N VAL A 143 -4.00 1.32 10.78
CA VAL A 143 -2.83 2.04 10.26
C VAL A 143 -1.77 2.15 11.35
N CYS A 144 -0.50 2.11 10.97
CA CYS A 144 0.63 2.17 11.88
C CYS A 144 1.70 3.14 11.38
N ARG A 145 2.32 3.88 12.32
CA ARG A 145 3.51 4.71 12.07
C ARG A 145 4.74 3.80 12.05
N SER A 146 5.23 3.48 10.87
CA SER A 146 6.42 2.61 10.72
C SER A 146 7.74 3.29 11.06
N ASP A 147 7.79 4.61 11.11
CA ASP A 147 8.91 5.36 11.67
C ASP A 147 8.95 5.25 13.20
N ILE A 148 7.83 5.37 13.88
CA ILE A 148 7.73 5.13 15.34
C ILE A 148 8.06 3.65 15.67
N LEU A 149 7.55 2.72 14.86
CA LEU A 149 7.92 1.31 15.01
C LEU A 149 9.43 1.10 14.86
N TRP A 150 10.06 1.81 13.94
CA TRP A 150 11.52 1.75 13.76
C TRP A 150 12.28 2.27 15.00
N GLU A 151 11.86 3.38 15.59
CA GLU A 151 12.44 3.91 16.84
C GLU A 151 12.40 2.85 17.95
N HIS A 152 11.25 2.20 18.14
CA HIS A 152 11.12 1.12 19.13
C HIS A 152 11.99 -0.11 18.81
N LEU A 153 12.14 -0.48 17.53
CA LEU A 153 12.99 -1.59 17.14
C LEU A 153 14.46 -1.30 17.40
N VAL A 154 14.92 -0.10 17.11
CA VAL A 154 16.30 0.33 17.39
C VAL A 154 16.60 0.26 18.90
N GLU A 155 15.65 0.70 19.72
CA GLU A 155 15.77 0.68 21.18
C GLU A 155 15.73 -0.75 21.74
N GLN A 156 14.72 -1.54 21.36
CA GLN A 156 14.42 -2.83 22.01
C GLN A 156 15.17 -4.01 21.37
N ARG A 157 15.55 -3.91 20.09
CA ARG A 157 16.18 -4.98 19.31
C ARG A 157 17.28 -4.44 18.38
N PRO A 158 18.31 -3.78 18.94
CA PRO A 158 19.31 -3.06 18.13
C PRO A 158 20.05 -3.94 17.11
N ALA A 159 20.40 -5.18 17.46
CA ALA A 159 21.07 -6.10 16.54
C ALA A 159 20.18 -6.49 15.34
N PHE A 160 18.88 -6.73 15.57
CA PHE A 160 17.92 -7.00 14.50
C PHE A 160 17.69 -5.77 13.61
N ALA A 161 17.56 -4.59 14.22
CA ALA A 161 17.42 -3.34 13.49
C ALA A 161 18.64 -3.07 12.60
N ASP A 162 19.85 -3.29 13.13
CA ASP A 162 21.10 -3.15 12.37
C ASP A 162 21.17 -4.13 11.19
N ASP A 163 20.81 -5.39 11.41
CA ASP A 163 20.73 -6.39 10.34
C ASP A 163 19.71 -5.99 9.25
N CYS A 164 18.52 -5.54 9.62
CA CYS A 164 17.51 -5.06 8.66
C CYS A 164 18.03 -3.87 7.84
N LYS A 165 18.69 -2.92 8.49
CA LYS A 165 19.19 -1.70 7.83
C LYS A 165 20.35 -2.00 6.88
N ASN A 166 21.28 -2.86 7.27
CA ASN A 166 22.52 -3.08 6.54
C ASN A 166 22.46 -4.25 5.55
N LYS A 167 21.68 -5.31 5.84
CA LYS A 167 21.59 -6.50 4.98
C LYS A 167 20.37 -6.46 4.06
N GLY A 168 19.28 -5.77 4.43
CA GLY A 168 18.00 -5.78 3.72
C GLY A 168 17.31 -7.14 3.79
N LEU A 169 16.35 -7.36 2.88
CA LEU A 169 15.50 -8.54 2.84
C LEU A 169 15.41 -9.12 1.43
N LYS A 170 15.22 -10.44 1.35
CA LYS A 170 14.76 -11.14 0.14
C LYS A 170 13.44 -11.82 0.42
N TYR A 171 12.56 -11.79 -0.55
CA TYR A 171 11.28 -12.48 -0.51
C TYR A 171 11.24 -13.57 -1.57
N SER A 172 10.80 -14.76 -1.18
CA SER A 172 10.62 -15.87 -2.10
C SER A 172 9.15 -16.30 -2.07
N ASN A 173 8.53 -16.38 -3.22
CA ASN A 173 7.15 -16.77 -3.35
C ASN A 173 6.96 -17.81 -4.46
N VAL A 174 5.98 -18.70 -4.29
CA VAL A 174 5.56 -19.64 -5.33
C VAL A 174 4.26 -19.12 -5.94
N MET A 175 4.32 -18.78 -7.22
CA MET A 175 3.20 -18.28 -7.99
C MET A 175 2.61 -19.42 -8.81
N PRO A 176 1.28 -19.62 -8.77
CA PRO A 176 0.65 -20.70 -9.53
C PRO A 176 0.72 -20.45 -11.04
N ALA A 177 0.66 -21.54 -11.83
CA ALA A 177 0.51 -21.46 -13.27
C ALA A 177 -0.88 -20.95 -13.69
N GLU A 178 -1.90 -21.22 -12.88
CA GLU A 178 -3.27 -20.73 -13.06
C GLU A 178 -3.70 -19.97 -11.80
N ALA A 179 -4.43 -18.84 -11.99
CA ALA A 179 -4.84 -18.01 -10.87
C ALA A 179 -5.76 -18.77 -9.90
N ASP A 180 -5.38 -18.79 -8.63
CA ASP A 180 -6.18 -19.33 -7.52
C ASP A 180 -6.93 -18.21 -6.80
N LYS A 181 -8.22 -18.07 -7.12
CA LYS A 181 -9.10 -17.05 -6.52
C LYS A 181 -9.50 -17.37 -5.08
N SER A 182 -9.24 -18.57 -4.59
CA SER A 182 -9.49 -18.95 -3.20
C SER A 182 -8.36 -18.51 -2.26
N SER A 183 -7.21 -18.18 -2.81
CA SER A 183 -6.06 -17.68 -2.08
C SER A 183 -5.97 -16.13 -2.18
N GLY A 184 -5.76 -15.47 -1.07
CA GLY A 184 -5.48 -14.02 -1.06
C GLY A 184 -4.23 -13.63 -1.86
N MET A 185 -3.36 -14.59 -2.21
CA MET A 185 -2.11 -14.42 -2.96
C MET A 185 -2.03 -15.33 -4.20
N GLY A 186 -3.17 -15.65 -4.79
CA GLY A 186 -3.29 -16.61 -5.89
C GLY A 186 -3.14 -16.04 -7.29
N ARG A 187 -2.54 -14.88 -7.49
CA ARG A 187 -2.27 -14.33 -8.83
C ARG A 187 -1.24 -15.18 -9.54
N SER A 188 -1.53 -15.58 -10.81
CA SER A 188 -0.60 -16.40 -11.58
C SER A 188 0.69 -15.66 -11.93
N TRP A 189 1.76 -16.42 -12.21
CA TRP A 189 3.04 -15.83 -12.63
C TRP A 189 2.91 -15.05 -13.95
N GLN A 190 2.07 -15.50 -14.89
CA GLN A 190 1.80 -14.79 -16.15
C GLN A 190 1.25 -13.39 -15.86
N SER A 191 0.23 -13.32 -15.03
CA SER A 191 -0.38 -12.05 -14.68
C SER A 191 0.58 -11.17 -13.85
N THR A 192 1.32 -11.77 -12.90
CA THR A 192 2.25 -11.02 -12.03
C THR A 192 3.41 -10.39 -12.82
N PHE A 193 3.97 -11.13 -13.77
CA PHE A 193 5.07 -10.63 -14.61
C PHE A 193 4.61 -10.03 -15.94
N SER A 194 3.29 -9.94 -16.19
CA SER A 194 2.72 -9.48 -17.48
C SER A 194 3.39 -10.20 -18.66
N ALA A 195 3.47 -11.53 -18.58
CA ALA A 195 4.20 -12.38 -19.52
C ALA A 195 3.37 -13.60 -19.93
N GLU A 196 3.18 -13.82 -21.22
CA GLU A 196 2.42 -14.96 -21.74
C GLU A 196 3.23 -16.26 -21.80
N THR A 197 4.57 -16.16 -21.89
CA THR A 197 5.47 -17.30 -21.98
C THR A 197 6.51 -17.31 -20.87
N ARG A 198 7.12 -18.47 -20.63
CA ARG A 198 8.22 -18.60 -19.65
C ARG A 198 9.41 -17.72 -20.01
N GLU A 199 9.77 -17.68 -21.28
CA GLU A 199 10.90 -16.89 -21.78
C GLU A 199 10.68 -15.38 -21.56
N ALA A 200 9.45 -14.90 -21.74
CA ALA A 200 9.09 -13.51 -21.46
C ALA A 200 9.14 -13.21 -19.94
N ALA A 201 8.64 -14.14 -19.11
CA ALA A 201 8.71 -14.02 -17.66
C ALA A 201 10.16 -14.01 -17.16
N GLU A 202 11.02 -14.90 -17.68
CA GLU A 202 12.45 -14.98 -17.36
C GLU A 202 13.20 -13.71 -17.74
N ALA A 203 12.92 -13.17 -18.93
CA ALA A 203 13.50 -11.91 -19.37
C ALA A 203 13.12 -10.76 -18.43
N ARG A 204 11.85 -10.68 -18.02
CA ARG A 204 11.38 -9.67 -17.08
C ARG A 204 11.99 -9.87 -15.68
N MET A 205 12.04 -11.08 -15.17
CA MET A 205 12.69 -11.41 -13.89
C MET A 205 14.17 -11.06 -13.92
N THR A 206 14.88 -11.38 -14.99
CA THR A 206 16.29 -10.98 -15.18
C THR A 206 16.45 -9.46 -15.09
N ALA A 207 15.63 -8.69 -15.81
CA ALA A 207 15.66 -7.24 -15.80
C ALA A 207 15.38 -6.64 -14.41
N LEU A 208 14.58 -7.32 -13.58
CA LEU A 208 14.24 -6.92 -12.21
C LEU A 208 15.21 -7.47 -11.15
N GLY A 209 16.21 -8.30 -11.54
CA GLY A 209 17.18 -8.88 -10.64
C GLY A 209 16.68 -10.05 -9.80
N TYR A 210 15.57 -10.68 -10.20
CA TYR A 210 15.06 -11.90 -9.55
C TYR A 210 15.92 -13.11 -9.88
N THR A 211 15.90 -14.11 -8.97
CA THR A 211 16.26 -15.49 -9.24
C THR A 211 14.99 -16.34 -9.21
N TRP A 212 14.97 -17.49 -9.96
CA TRP A 212 13.74 -18.29 -10.04
C TRP A 212 14.03 -19.77 -10.23
N GLU A 213 12.97 -20.57 -9.98
CA GLU A 213 12.94 -22.00 -10.17
C GLU A 213 11.55 -22.42 -10.65
N TRP A 214 11.45 -23.06 -11.83
CA TRP A 214 10.23 -23.65 -12.32
C TRP A 214 9.92 -24.95 -11.59
N GLN A 215 8.70 -25.07 -11.08
CA GLN A 215 8.24 -26.29 -10.43
C GLN A 215 7.71 -27.31 -11.46
N PRO A 216 7.72 -28.63 -11.16
CA PRO A 216 7.23 -29.67 -12.08
C PRO A 216 5.76 -29.50 -12.51
N ASN A 217 4.92 -28.90 -11.67
CA ASN A 217 3.51 -28.61 -11.94
C ASN A 217 3.29 -27.32 -12.76
N GLY A 218 4.36 -26.63 -13.16
CA GLY A 218 4.27 -25.39 -13.93
C GLY A 218 4.23 -24.11 -13.08
N ASP A 219 4.20 -24.21 -11.76
CA ASP A 219 4.33 -23.07 -10.86
C ASP A 219 5.74 -22.46 -10.92
N LEU A 220 5.85 -21.24 -10.52
CA LEU A 220 7.09 -20.48 -10.50
C LEU A 220 7.46 -20.04 -9.08
N ARG A 221 8.58 -20.55 -8.56
CA ARG A 221 9.22 -19.95 -7.39
C ARG A 221 10.09 -18.79 -7.85
N ALA A 222 9.77 -17.57 -7.45
CA ALA A 222 10.55 -16.37 -7.73
C ALA A 222 11.08 -15.77 -6.42
N THR A 223 12.36 -15.35 -6.45
CA THR A 223 13.03 -14.72 -5.29
C THR A 223 13.56 -13.36 -5.71
N THR A 224 13.21 -12.32 -4.95
CA THR A 224 13.62 -10.94 -5.23
C THR A 224 15.14 -10.73 -5.12
N PRO A 225 15.71 -9.68 -5.72
CA PRO A 225 16.98 -9.14 -5.25
C PRO A 225 16.89 -8.74 -3.77
N VAL A 226 18.01 -8.35 -3.18
CA VAL A 226 18.00 -7.74 -1.85
C VAL A 226 17.24 -6.41 -1.93
N LEU A 227 16.15 -6.30 -1.16
CA LEU A 227 15.36 -5.09 -1.05
C LEU A 227 15.66 -4.38 0.28
N PRO A 228 15.63 -3.04 0.32
CA PRO A 228 15.75 -2.30 1.58
C PRO A 228 14.63 -2.68 2.54
N ALA A 229 14.94 -3.03 3.79
CA ALA A 229 13.97 -3.23 4.85
C ALA A 229 13.64 -1.93 5.60
N VAL A 230 14.47 -0.92 5.41
CA VAL A 230 14.38 0.40 6.06
C VAL A 230 14.56 1.47 5.00
N ARG A 231 13.73 2.50 5.04
CA ARG A 231 13.83 3.66 4.16
C ARG A 231 14.13 4.92 4.97
N ASP A 232 15.12 5.69 4.54
CA ASP A 232 15.37 7.04 5.02
C ASP A 232 14.28 7.98 4.48
N LEU A 233 13.66 8.77 5.35
CA LEU A 233 12.64 9.74 5.00
C LEU A 233 13.20 11.14 4.72
N GLY A 234 14.52 11.34 4.87
CA GLY A 234 15.23 12.56 4.51
C GLY A 234 15.26 13.65 5.59
N ASP A 235 14.57 13.46 6.71
CA ASP A 235 14.48 14.41 7.83
C ASP A 235 15.05 13.83 9.14
N GLY A 236 15.90 12.83 9.03
CA GLY A 236 16.48 12.09 10.15
C GLY A 236 15.62 10.94 10.64
N ARG A 237 14.39 10.78 10.15
CA ARG A 237 13.53 9.63 10.42
C ARG A 237 13.81 8.49 9.44
N CYS A 238 13.59 7.27 9.89
CA CYS A 238 13.60 6.07 9.06
C CYS A 238 12.26 5.35 9.19
N SER A 239 11.79 4.76 8.11
CA SER A 239 10.60 3.90 8.09
C SER A 239 11.01 2.44 8.03
N PHE A 240 10.47 1.59 8.89
CA PHE A 240 10.59 0.14 8.81
C PHE A 240 9.70 -0.40 7.68
N PHE A 241 10.20 -0.27 6.46
CA PHE A 241 9.47 -0.48 5.21
C PHE A 241 9.62 -1.89 4.68
N ASN A 242 8.71 -2.79 5.05
CA ASN A 242 8.77 -4.20 4.62
C ASN A 242 7.43 -4.93 4.81
N GLN A 243 7.43 -6.22 4.43
CA GLN A 243 6.33 -7.16 4.64
C GLN A 243 6.75 -8.40 5.46
N LEU A 244 7.72 -8.27 6.34
CA LEU A 244 8.27 -9.41 7.09
C LEU A 244 7.19 -10.24 7.77
N ILE A 245 6.27 -9.61 8.52
CA ILE A 245 5.22 -10.31 9.25
C ILE A 245 4.21 -10.92 8.28
N ALA A 246 3.74 -10.17 7.30
CA ALA A 246 2.75 -10.64 6.33
C ALA A 246 3.28 -11.75 5.41
N ALA A 247 4.58 -11.77 5.13
CA ALA A 247 5.19 -12.80 4.28
C ALA A 247 5.53 -14.09 5.05
N PHE A 248 5.51 -14.06 6.38
CA PHE A 248 5.88 -15.20 7.24
C PHE A 248 4.67 -16.01 7.69
N ASN A 249 3.46 -15.46 7.56
CA ASN A 249 2.19 -16.05 7.92
C ASN A 249 1.34 -16.34 6.70
#